data_e4c327c2550f95c3ce55694a670405b6
#
_entry.id   e4c327c2550f95c3ce55694a670405b6
#
_cell.length_a   1.000
_cell.length_b   1.000
_cell.length_c   1.000
_cell.angle_alpha   90.00
_cell.angle_beta   90.00
_cell.angle_gamma   90.00
#
_symmetry.space_group_name_H-M   'P 1'
#
loop_
_entity.id
_entity.type
_entity.pdbx_description
1 polymer ?
#
loop_
_entity_poly.entity_id
_entity_poly.type
_entity_poly.pdbx_seq_one_letter_code
_entity_poly.pdbx_strand_id
1 'polypeptide(L)'
;MAEGIARALAPADVRIASAGSRPAGVHPEAIAVMKEIGIDISGQYSKDISGIPPEGIDTVITLCGEEECPLFPGRVRRIHWGLPDPAAAGGARQRRLDGFREVRDELRRRIGDFLKEDPAGAGSKGPQGPETLEGGLSGKDVGR
;
A
#
# COMPACT_ATOMS: atom_id res chain seq x y z
N MET A 1 6.92 -7.70 -4.54
CA MET A 1 6.48 -8.69 -3.53
C MET A 1 5.17 -8.29 -2.84
N ALA A 2 5.08 -7.12 -2.21
CA ALA A 2 3.89 -6.71 -1.45
C ALA A 2 2.58 -6.80 -2.25
N GLU A 3 2.53 -6.31 -3.48
CA GLU A 3 1.35 -6.42 -4.35
C GLU A 3 0.93 -7.88 -4.58
N GLY A 4 1.89 -8.77 -4.85
CA GLY A 4 1.60 -10.19 -5.06
C GLY A 4 1.03 -10.87 -3.81
N ILE A 5 1.58 -10.58 -2.65
CA ILE A 5 1.08 -11.10 -1.36
C ILE A 5 -0.32 -10.53 -1.07
N ALA A 6 -0.50 -9.22 -1.23
CA ALA A 6 -1.78 -8.59 -0.98
C ALA A 6 -2.88 -9.14 -1.91
N ARG A 7 -2.59 -9.34 -3.20
CA ARG A 7 -3.55 -9.96 -4.15
C ARG A 7 -3.90 -11.40 -3.78
N ALA A 8 -2.95 -12.15 -3.21
CA ALA A 8 -3.19 -13.52 -2.79
C ALA A 8 -4.02 -13.63 -1.51
N LEU A 9 -3.97 -12.63 -0.63
CA LEU A 9 -4.62 -12.65 0.68
C LEU A 9 -5.92 -11.83 0.73
N ALA A 10 -6.05 -10.81 -0.10
CA ALA A 10 -7.19 -9.89 -0.06
C ALA A 10 -8.46 -10.50 -0.68
N PRO A 11 -9.65 -10.10 -0.20
CA PRO A 11 -10.91 -10.41 -0.87
C PRO A 11 -10.95 -9.90 -2.31
N ALA A 12 -11.79 -10.50 -3.14
CA ALA A 12 -11.85 -10.23 -4.58
C ALA A 12 -12.33 -8.81 -4.94
N ASP A 13 -13.04 -8.15 -4.04
CA ASP A 13 -13.53 -6.79 -4.20
C ASP A 13 -12.49 -5.71 -3.85
N VAL A 14 -11.35 -6.11 -3.29
CA VAL A 14 -10.25 -5.20 -2.96
C VAL A 14 -9.35 -4.99 -4.16
N ARG A 15 -9.20 -3.74 -4.58
CA ARG A 15 -8.25 -3.36 -5.62
C ARG A 15 -6.88 -3.07 -5.03
N ILE A 16 -5.86 -3.67 -5.61
CA ILE A 16 -4.48 -3.57 -5.14
C ILE A 16 -3.61 -3.08 -6.28
N ALA A 17 -2.79 -2.10 -6.00
CA ALA A 17 -1.78 -1.58 -6.90
C ALA A 17 -0.48 -1.31 -6.13
N SER A 18 0.63 -1.34 -6.82
CA SER A 18 1.92 -0.91 -6.30
C SER A 18 2.62 0.02 -7.28
N ALA A 19 3.42 0.92 -6.77
CA ALA A 19 4.24 1.82 -7.56
C ALA A 19 5.49 2.23 -6.77
N GLY A 20 6.44 2.82 -7.46
CA GLY A 20 7.66 3.35 -6.87
C GLY A 20 8.07 4.67 -7.48
N SER A 21 8.98 5.38 -6.83
CA SER A 21 9.57 6.60 -7.35
C SER A 21 10.62 6.35 -8.44
N ARG A 22 11.20 5.15 -8.45
CA ARG A 22 12.23 4.72 -9.41
C ARG A 22 11.94 3.31 -9.88
N PRO A 23 11.03 3.13 -10.85
CA PRO A 23 10.74 1.80 -11.38
C PRO A 23 11.97 1.20 -12.05
N ALA A 24 12.44 0.06 -11.54
CA ALA A 24 13.65 -0.62 -12.00
C ALA A 24 13.40 -2.08 -12.44
N GLY A 25 12.14 -2.47 -12.57
CA GLY A 25 11.78 -3.86 -12.85
C GLY A 25 11.60 -4.70 -11.58
N VAL A 26 11.16 -5.93 -11.77
CA VAL A 26 10.98 -6.89 -10.68
C VAL A 26 12.27 -7.66 -10.47
N HIS A 27 12.79 -7.66 -9.26
CA HIS A 27 14.07 -8.29 -8.95
C HIS A 27 13.99 -9.82 -9.09
N PRO A 28 14.98 -10.48 -9.71
CA PRO A 28 14.93 -11.94 -9.91
C PRO A 28 14.85 -12.74 -8.61
N GLU A 29 15.55 -12.31 -7.55
CA GLU A 29 15.45 -12.94 -6.23
C GLU A 29 14.06 -12.78 -5.61
N ALA A 30 13.39 -11.65 -5.85
CA ALA A 30 11.99 -11.47 -5.44
C ALA A 30 11.06 -12.48 -6.10
N ILE A 31 11.22 -12.71 -7.41
CA ILE A 31 10.45 -13.72 -8.14
C ILE A 31 10.71 -15.11 -7.56
N ALA A 32 11.97 -15.44 -7.30
CA ALA A 32 12.37 -16.75 -6.77
C ALA A 32 11.76 -17.03 -5.39
N VAL A 33 11.89 -16.10 -4.44
CA VAL A 33 11.37 -16.31 -3.08
C VAL A 33 9.84 -16.28 -3.02
N MET A 34 9.19 -15.57 -3.93
CA MET A 34 7.73 -15.58 -4.02
C MET A 34 7.20 -16.91 -4.56
N LYS A 35 7.90 -17.52 -5.52
CA LYS A 35 7.58 -18.88 -5.99
C LYS A 35 7.65 -19.92 -4.90
N GLU A 36 8.55 -19.79 -3.93
CA GLU A 36 8.66 -20.69 -2.77
C GLU A 36 7.36 -20.79 -1.97
N ILE A 37 6.55 -19.74 -1.97
CA ILE A 37 5.24 -19.70 -1.29
C ILE A 37 4.05 -19.79 -2.26
N GLY A 38 4.30 -20.21 -3.50
CA GLY A 38 3.26 -20.43 -4.51
C GLY A 38 2.71 -19.17 -5.18
N ILE A 39 3.39 -18.04 -5.06
CA ILE A 39 2.98 -16.77 -5.67
C ILE A 39 3.93 -16.43 -6.82
N ASP A 40 3.41 -16.38 -8.04
CA ASP A 40 4.17 -15.97 -9.22
C ASP A 40 4.00 -14.47 -9.47
N ILE A 41 5.08 -13.71 -9.35
CA ILE A 41 5.12 -12.27 -9.65
C ILE A 41 5.91 -11.94 -10.92
N SER A 42 6.25 -12.95 -11.73
CA SER A 42 7.01 -12.75 -12.97
C SER A 42 6.28 -11.89 -14.01
N GLY A 43 4.96 -11.88 -13.97
CA GLY A 43 4.11 -11.04 -14.82
C GLY A 43 3.88 -9.62 -14.29
N GLN A 44 4.35 -9.30 -13.09
CA GLN A 44 4.26 -7.94 -12.55
C GLN A 44 5.34 -7.05 -13.16
N TYR A 45 5.04 -5.76 -13.22
CA TYR A 45 5.98 -4.76 -13.74
C TYR A 45 6.07 -3.57 -12.79
N SER A 46 7.21 -2.90 -12.80
CA SER A 46 7.40 -1.67 -12.04
C SER A 46 6.64 -0.52 -12.68
N LYS A 47 5.92 0.22 -11.86
CA LYS A 47 5.12 1.39 -12.26
C LYS A 47 5.60 2.62 -11.51
N ASP A 48 5.60 3.76 -12.18
CA ASP A 48 5.79 5.05 -11.52
C ASP A 48 4.54 5.42 -10.72
N ILE A 49 4.74 6.10 -9.59
CA ILE A 49 3.65 6.52 -8.71
C ILE A 49 2.66 7.47 -9.41
N SER A 50 3.14 8.27 -10.36
CA SER A 50 2.31 9.18 -11.15
C SER A 50 1.34 8.45 -12.09
N GLY A 51 1.61 7.19 -12.39
CA GLY A 51 0.74 6.33 -13.22
C GLY A 51 -0.44 5.73 -12.47
N ILE A 52 -0.56 5.96 -11.16
CA ILE A 52 -1.67 5.46 -10.36
C ILE A 52 -2.69 6.57 -10.13
N PRO A 53 -3.91 6.46 -10.67
CA PRO A 53 -4.95 7.44 -10.42
C PRO A 53 -5.29 7.47 -8.93
N PRO A 54 -5.35 8.66 -8.29
CA PRO A 54 -5.67 8.76 -6.86
C PRO A 54 -7.13 8.40 -6.53
N GLU A 55 -8.00 8.44 -7.54
CA GLU A 55 -9.42 8.15 -7.37
C GLU A 55 -9.65 6.68 -7.00
N GLY A 56 -10.36 6.45 -5.92
CA GLY A 56 -10.68 5.11 -5.42
C GLY A 56 -9.53 4.45 -4.67
N ILE A 57 -8.53 5.20 -4.26
CA ILE A 57 -7.50 4.77 -3.31
C ILE A 57 -7.90 5.23 -1.91
N ASP A 58 -8.11 4.29 -1.02
CA ASP A 58 -8.47 4.55 0.38
C ASP A 58 -7.26 4.54 1.30
N THR A 59 -6.34 3.63 1.06
CA THR A 59 -5.18 3.42 1.92
C THR A 59 -3.90 3.31 1.09
N VAL A 60 -2.87 3.99 1.53
CA VAL A 60 -1.51 3.92 0.98
C VAL A 60 -0.57 3.41 2.05
N ILE A 61 0.13 2.34 1.74
CA ILE A 61 1.15 1.76 2.61
C ILE A 61 2.51 1.99 1.96
N THR A 62 3.38 2.72 2.65
CA THR A 62 4.74 2.96 2.20
C THR A 62 5.70 1.96 2.82
N LEU A 63 6.59 1.42 2.01
CA LEU A 63 7.53 0.35 2.39
C LEU A 63 8.98 0.82 2.44
N CYS A 64 9.28 1.97 1.85
CA CYS A 64 10.62 2.54 1.77
C CYS A 64 11.15 2.97 3.14
N GLY A 65 12.47 3.08 3.26
CA GLY A 65 13.13 3.70 4.41
C GLY A 65 12.80 5.20 4.52
N GLU A 66 13.21 5.83 5.62
CA GLU A 66 12.66 7.12 6.09
C GLU A 66 12.92 8.34 5.20
N GLU A 67 13.88 8.30 4.27
CA GLU A 67 14.35 9.53 3.63
C GLU A 67 13.77 9.84 2.23
N GLU A 68 13.11 8.91 1.56
CA GLU A 68 12.67 9.09 0.17
C GLU A 68 11.28 8.52 -0.17
N CYS A 69 10.34 8.56 0.76
CA CYS A 69 8.97 8.13 0.44
C CYS A 69 8.21 9.23 -0.29
N PRO A 70 7.87 9.04 -1.57
CA PRO A 70 7.08 10.03 -2.29
C PRO A 70 5.68 10.14 -1.67
N LEU A 71 5.16 11.36 -1.59
CA LEU A 71 3.81 11.61 -1.14
C LEU A 71 2.81 11.24 -2.24
N PHE A 72 1.92 10.32 -1.94
CA PHE A 72 0.80 10.03 -2.80
C PHE A 72 -0.28 11.12 -2.63
N PRO A 73 -0.82 11.70 -3.72
CA PRO A 73 -1.80 12.77 -3.61
C PRO A 73 -3.16 12.27 -3.10
N GLY A 74 -3.96 13.18 -2.54
CA GLY A 74 -5.32 12.91 -2.12
C GLY A 74 -5.50 12.66 -0.64
N ARG A 75 -6.76 12.55 -0.23
CA ARG A 75 -7.16 12.20 1.13
C ARG A 75 -7.20 10.69 1.29
N VAL A 76 -6.09 10.10 1.70
CA VAL A 76 -5.93 8.67 1.89
C VAL A 76 -5.42 8.38 3.30
N ARG A 77 -5.77 7.23 3.83
CA ARG A 77 -5.13 6.71 5.04
C ARG A 77 -3.68 6.33 4.70
N ARG A 78 -2.73 6.87 5.44
CA ARG A 78 -1.30 6.60 5.23
C ARG A 78 -0.76 5.74 6.34
N ILE A 79 -0.11 4.65 5.96
CA ILE A 79 0.57 3.75 6.88
C ILE A 79 2.01 3.61 6.40
N HIS A 80 2.96 3.74 7.31
CA HIS A 80 4.37 3.56 7.01
C HIS A 80 4.90 2.31 7.69
N TRP A 81 5.39 1.35 6.90
CA TRP A 81 5.96 0.12 7.44
C TRP A 81 7.49 0.10 7.48
N GLY A 82 8.16 0.89 6.68
CA GLY A 82 9.61 1.08 6.73
C GLY A 82 10.40 -0.23 6.76
N LEU A 83 10.33 -1.01 5.68
CA LEU A 83 11.07 -2.27 5.58
C LEU A 83 12.46 -2.04 4.96
N PRO A 84 13.47 -2.81 5.35
CA PRO A 84 14.78 -2.76 4.70
C PRO A 84 14.66 -3.16 3.23
N ASP A 85 15.48 -2.54 2.38
CA ASP A 85 15.57 -2.93 0.97
C ASP A 85 16.44 -4.20 0.84
N PRO A 86 15.84 -5.36 0.53
CA PRO A 86 16.60 -6.59 0.40
C PRO A 86 17.54 -6.59 -0.81
N ALA A 87 17.27 -5.74 -1.82
CA ALA A 87 18.14 -5.60 -2.99
C ALA A 87 19.42 -4.82 -2.67
N ALA A 88 19.43 -4.01 -1.61
CA ALA A 88 20.62 -3.28 -1.16
C ALA A 88 21.62 -4.18 -0.44
N ALA A 89 21.23 -5.38 -0.01
CA ALA A 89 22.11 -6.34 0.62
C ALA A 89 23.15 -6.86 -0.38
N GLY A 90 24.42 -6.54 -0.14
CA GLY A 90 25.53 -7.09 -0.89
C GLY A 90 25.85 -8.53 -0.49
N GLY A 91 26.79 -9.17 -1.22
CA GLY A 91 27.32 -10.48 -0.86
C GLY A 91 26.80 -11.62 -1.73
N ALA A 92 27.00 -12.85 -1.24
CA ALA A 92 26.64 -14.07 -1.95
C ALA A 92 25.12 -14.13 -2.22
N ARG A 93 24.77 -14.77 -3.35
CA ARG A 93 23.37 -14.93 -3.76
C ARG A 93 22.48 -15.52 -2.66
N GLN A 94 22.99 -16.47 -1.89
CA GLN A 94 22.25 -17.08 -0.78
C GLN A 94 21.88 -16.06 0.28
N ARG A 95 22.80 -15.19 0.68
CA ARG A 95 22.52 -14.11 1.65
C ARG A 95 21.46 -13.14 1.12
N ARG A 96 21.52 -12.80 -0.15
CA ARG A 96 20.47 -11.95 -0.76
C ARG A 96 19.12 -12.65 -0.75
N LEU A 97 19.05 -13.92 -1.12
CA LEU A 97 17.80 -14.69 -1.05
C LEU A 97 17.22 -14.73 0.37
N ASP A 98 18.07 -14.90 1.38
CA ASP A 98 17.63 -14.89 2.78
C ASP A 98 17.03 -13.53 3.17
N GLY A 99 17.66 -12.42 2.76
CA GLY A 99 17.11 -11.07 2.95
C GLY A 99 15.76 -10.88 2.27
N PHE A 100 15.59 -11.38 1.05
CA PHE A 100 14.29 -11.36 0.37
C PHE A 100 13.24 -12.22 1.06
N ARG A 101 13.62 -13.37 1.63
CA ARG A 101 12.72 -14.23 2.41
C ARG A 101 12.24 -13.55 3.68
N GLU A 102 13.15 -12.90 4.42
CA GLU A 102 12.81 -12.14 5.63
C GLU A 102 11.80 -11.03 5.34
N VAL A 103 12.04 -10.22 4.31
CA VAL A 103 11.12 -9.16 3.91
C VAL A 103 9.79 -9.73 3.40
N ARG A 104 9.81 -10.81 2.63
CA ARG A 104 8.59 -11.52 2.17
C ARG A 104 7.73 -11.97 3.35
N ASP A 105 8.34 -12.61 4.33
CA ASP A 105 7.62 -13.18 5.48
C ASP A 105 7.05 -12.09 6.38
N GLU A 106 7.79 -11.00 6.59
CA GLU A 106 7.29 -9.84 7.31
C GLU A 106 6.15 -9.11 6.56
N LEU A 107 6.26 -8.96 5.25
CA LEU A 107 5.18 -8.42 4.43
C LEU A 107 3.92 -9.29 4.53
N ARG A 108 4.08 -10.61 4.46
CA ARG A 108 2.95 -11.54 4.58
C ARG A 108 2.25 -11.42 5.92
N ARG A 109 3.01 -11.30 6.99
CA ARG A 109 2.49 -11.10 8.33
C ARG A 109 1.71 -9.78 8.43
N ARG A 110 2.34 -8.65 8.07
CA ARG A 110 1.72 -7.32 8.17
C ARG A 110 0.50 -7.16 7.29
N ILE A 111 0.55 -7.63 6.05
CA ILE A 111 -0.59 -7.58 5.13
C ILE A 111 -1.73 -8.46 5.68
N GLY A 112 -1.43 -9.66 6.18
CA GLY A 112 -2.43 -10.53 6.77
C GLY A 112 -3.11 -9.90 7.99
N ASP A 113 -2.34 -9.29 8.88
CA ASP A 113 -2.87 -8.60 10.06
C ASP A 113 -3.72 -7.38 9.66
N PHE A 114 -3.21 -6.56 8.73
CA PHE A 114 -3.94 -5.41 8.22
C PHE A 114 -5.31 -5.78 7.63
N LEU A 115 -5.37 -6.83 6.82
CA LEU A 115 -6.61 -7.27 6.19
C LEU A 115 -7.62 -7.87 7.19
N LYS A 116 -7.15 -8.37 8.35
CA LYS A 116 -8.01 -8.86 9.43
C LYS A 116 -8.58 -7.74 10.29
N GLU A 117 -7.74 -6.73 10.57
CA GLU A 117 -8.11 -5.60 11.43
C GLU A 117 -9.06 -4.63 10.73
N ASP A 118 -8.95 -4.51 9.42
CA ASP A 118 -9.75 -3.58 8.63
C ASP A 118 -10.33 -4.24 7.37
N PRO A 119 -11.25 -5.21 7.53
CA PRO A 119 -11.89 -5.85 6.40
C PRO A 119 -12.77 -4.88 5.58
N ALA A 120 -13.15 -3.72 6.16
CA ALA A 120 -13.94 -2.66 5.51
C ALA A 120 -13.07 -1.51 4.98
N GLY A 121 -11.85 -1.34 5.47
CA GLY A 121 -10.86 -0.39 4.93
C GLY A 121 -10.29 -0.85 3.59
N ALA A 122 -10.58 -2.09 3.24
CA ALA A 122 -10.36 -2.62 1.90
C ALA A 122 -11.47 -2.21 0.89
N GLY A 123 -12.51 -1.54 1.34
CA GLY A 123 -13.61 -1.07 0.50
C GLY A 123 -14.33 0.12 1.14
N SER A 124 -14.00 1.28 0.69
CA SER A 124 -14.67 2.56 0.76
C SER A 124 -15.54 2.92 1.98
N LYS A 125 -15.06 3.89 2.73
CA LYS A 125 -15.74 5.17 2.97
C LYS A 125 -14.68 6.11 3.55
N GLY A 126 -14.31 7.12 2.78
CA GLY A 126 -13.56 8.24 3.33
C GLY A 126 -14.27 8.77 4.57
N PRO A 127 -13.55 9.33 5.55
CA PRO A 127 -14.18 9.91 6.72
C PRO A 127 -15.23 10.90 6.26
N GLN A 128 -16.47 10.66 6.62
CA GLN A 128 -17.51 11.65 6.51
C GLN A 128 -17.03 12.84 7.34
N GLY A 129 -16.79 13.96 6.68
CA GLY A 129 -16.48 15.20 7.35
C GLY A 129 -17.61 15.50 8.35
N PRO A 130 -17.33 16.30 9.40
CA PRO A 130 -18.35 16.64 10.36
C PRO A 130 -19.54 17.25 9.63
N GLU A 131 -20.72 16.67 9.84
CA GLU A 131 -21.96 17.30 9.47
C GLU A 131 -21.99 18.66 10.14
N THR A 132 -21.85 19.70 9.36
CA THR A 132 -22.21 21.04 9.80
C THR A 132 -23.71 21.02 10.06
N LEU A 133 -24.06 20.96 11.32
CA LEU A 133 -25.41 21.32 11.77
C LEU A 133 -25.59 22.80 11.43
N GLU A 134 -26.16 23.09 10.29
CA GLU A 134 -26.77 24.39 10.02
C GLU A 134 -27.99 24.52 10.92
N GLY A 135 -27.70 25.04 12.12
CA GLY A 135 -28.75 25.57 12.96
C GLY A 135 -29.36 26.79 12.29
N GLY A 136 -30.54 26.62 11.74
CA GLY A 136 -31.34 27.72 11.24
C GLY A 136 -31.57 28.75 12.32
N LEU A 137 -30.98 29.92 12.16
CA LEU A 137 -31.42 31.13 12.85
C LEU A 137 -32.41 31.86 11.95
N SER A 138 -33.68 31.61 12.22
CA SER A 138 -34.75 32.47 11.77
C SER A 138 -34.54 33.86 12.31
N GLY A 139 -34.00 34.75 11.51
CA GLY A 139 -34.00 36.18 11.78
C GLY A 139 -35.41 36.73 11.55
N LYS A 140 -36.10 37.05 12.61
CA LYS A 140 -37.28 37.90 12.51
C LYS A 140 -36.82 39.32 12.24
N ASP A 141 -37.15 39.77 11.07
CA ASP A 141 -37.26 41.14 10.67
C ASP A 141 -38.17 41.91 11.61
N VAL A 142 -37.72 43.04 12.14
CA VAL A 142 -38.55 44.10 12.63
C VAL A 142 -38.06 45.39 12.05
N GLY A 143 -38.87 45.88 11.15
CA GLY A 143 -38.64 47.11 10.43
C GLY A 143 -38.64 48.38 11.26
N ARG A 144 -37.96 49.30 10.73
CA ARG A 144 -38.33 50.69 10.46
C ARG A 144 -37.25 51.39 9.68
#